data_cdad539816c1b83100a4b3065b8ed628
#
_entry.id   cdad539816c1b83100a4b3065b8ed628
#
_cell.length_a   1.000
_cell.length_b   1.000
_cell.length_c   1.000
_cell.angle_alpha   90.00
_cell.angle_beta   90.00
_cell.angle_gamma   90.00
#
_symmetry.space_group_name_H-M   'P 1'
#
loop_
_entity.id
_entity.type
_entity.pdbx_description
1 polymer ?
#
loop_
_entity_poly.entity_id
_entity_poly.type
_entity_poly.pdbx_seq_one_letter_code
_entity_poly.pdbx_strand_id
1 'polypeptide(L)'
;MDIIQSFYDNMASQYDKLFLDWHAAAKEQADILERIFNKNGFNINSGILDCACGIGTQAIGLASLGYRVTASDISDGELTEARARAMSQGVTIRFEHADFCALSDTFSEPFDIVIAMDNALPHMLTSEALESAVKSIIGQTRAGGLFVASIRDYDSLLQEKPPYSPPYIHKTEKVSVFHFKRGSGKETIIILLSTSLMMKKLCR
;
A
#
# COMPACT_ATOMS: atom_id res chain seq x y z
N MET A 1 -10.31 12.76 16.06
CA MET A 1 -9.60 11.57 15.53
C MET A 1 -10.46 10.99 14.43
N ASP A 2 -9.94 10.87 13.24
CA ASP A 2 -10.67 10.33 12.09
C ASP A 2 -11.00 8.85 12.35
N ILE A 3 -12.21 8.41 11.95
CA ILE A 3 -12.66 7.03 12.10
C ILE A 3 -11.72 6.07 11.36
N ILE A 4 -11.22 6.49 10.20
CA ILE A 4 -10.28 5.72 9.38
C ILE A 4 -8.95 5.53 10.12
N GLN A 5 -8.38 6.62 10.65
CA GLN A 5 -7.14 6.58 11.44
C GLN A 5 -7.28 5.63 12.64
N SER A 6 -8.35 5.80 13.43
CA SER A 6 -8.59 4.94 14.60
C SER A 6 -8.76 3.46 14.23
N PHE A 7 -9.37 3.17 13.08
CA PHE A 7 -9.51 1.79 12.59
C PHE A 7 -8.14 1.17 12.31
N TYR A 8 -7.28 1.87 11.58
CA TYR A 8 -5.94 1.38 11.22
C TYR A 8 -5.01 1.31 12.42
N ASP A 9 -5.04 2.28 13.34
CA ASP A 9 -4.29 2.23 14.61
C ASP A 9 -4.61 0.96 15.41
N ASN A 10 -5.89 0.59 15.50
CA ASN A 10 -6.31 -0.61 16.23
C ASN A 10 -5.96 -1.92 15.49
N MET A 11 -5.84 -1.88 14.18
CA MET A 11 -5.62 -3.07 13.35
C MET A 11 -4.12 -3.31 13.06
N ALA A 12 -3.27 -2.32 13.23
CA ALA A 12 -1.88 -2.33 12.80
C ALA A 12 -1.10 -3.61 13.19
N SER A 13 -1.18 -4.03 14.46
CA SER A 13 -0.50 -5.23 14.97
C SER A 13 -1.05 -6.56 14.43
N GLN A 14 -2.15 -6.54 13.70
CA GLN A 14 -2.81 -7.72 13.13
C GLN A 14 -2.90 -7.66 11.61
N TYR A 15 -2.49 -6.54 11.00
CA TYR A 15 -2.70 -6.30 9.57
C TYR A 15 -1.97 -7.30 8.68
N ASP A 16 -0.78 -7.76 9.09
CA ASP A 16 -0.01 -8.81 8.41
C ASP A 16 -0.77 -10.14 8.29
N LYS A 17 -1.70 -10.41 9.21
CA LYS A 17 -2.53 -11.62 9.18
C LYS A 17 -3.59 -11.60 8.06
N LEU A 18 -3.77 -10.47 7.39
CA LEU A 18 -4.57 -10.39 6.17
C LEU A 18 -3.87 -11.00 4.95
N PHE A 19 -2.59 -11.32 5.08
CA PHE A 19 -1.79 -12.00 4.05
C PHE A 19 -1.57 -13.46 4.45
N LEU A 20 -1.49 -14.35 3.47
CA LEU A 20 -1.09 -15.73 3.71
C LEU A 20 0.39 -15.81 4.16
N ASP A 21 1.23 -15.03 3.49
CA ASP A 21 2.62 -14.77 3.80
C ASP A 21 2.91 -13.30 3.44
N TRP A 22 3.04 -12.45 4.47
CA TRP A 22 3.25 -11.03 4.26
C TRP A 22 4.60 -10.73 3.61
N HIS A 23 5.66 -11.49 3.97
CA HIS A 23 6.99 -11.27 3.37
C HIS A 23 7.01 -11.63 1.90
N ALA A 24 6.38 -12.75 1.53
CA ALA A 24 6.24 -13.14 0.13
C ALA A 24 5.42 -12.11 -0.65
N ALA A 25 4.32 -11.60 -0.06
CA ALA A 25 3.49 -10.57 -0.68
C ALA A 25 4.25 -9.25 -0.87
N ALA A 26 5.00 -8.79 0.15
CA ALA A 26 5.80 -7.58 0.06
C ALA A 26 6.86 -7.68 -1.06
N LYS A 27 7.55 -8.81 -1.16
CA LYS A 27 8.50 -9.06 -2.23
C LYS A 27 7.82 -9.07 -3.61
N GLU A 28 6.73 -9.81 -3.77
CA GLU A 28 6.03 -9.92 -5.05
C GLU A 28 5.50 -8.56 -5.52
N GLN A 29 4.95 -7.75 -4.62
CA GLN A 29 4.47 -6.41 -4.94
C GLN A 29 5.62 -5.48 -5.34
N ALA A 30 6.76 -5.54 -4.64
CA ALA A 30 7.95 -4.77 -5.00
C ALA A 30 8.49 -5.17 -6.37
N ASP A 31 8.58 -6.46 -6.68
CA ASP A 31 9.03 -6.96 -8.00
C ASP A 31 8.10 -6.48 -9.13
N ILE A 32 6.80 -6.33 -8.87
CA ILE A 32 5.83 -5.80 -9.83
C ILE A 32 6.04 -4.30 -10.03
N LEU A 33 6.16 -3.54 -8.93
CA LEU A 33 6.38 -2.09 -8.97
C LEU A 33 7.70 -1.77 -9.67
N GLU A 34 8.78 -2.48 -9.39
CA GLU A 34 10.05 -2.32 -10.07
C GLU A 34 9.92 -2.48 -11.60
N ARG A 35 9.19 -3.49 -12.07
CA ARG A 35 8.95 -3.66 -13.52
C ARG A 35 8.20 -2.48 -14.13
N ILE A 36 7.25 -1.89 -13.39
CA ILE A 36 6.55 -0.69 -13.84
C ILE A 36 7.49 0.49 -13.88
N PHE A 37 8.27 0.71 -12.82
CA PHE A 37 9.24 1.80 -12.76
C PHE A 37 10.22 1.72 -13.91
N ASN A 38 10.84 0.56 -14.14
CA ASN A 38 11.80 0.32 -15.23
C ASN A 38 11.16 0.57 -16.61
N LYS A 39 9.91 0.11 -16.83
CA LYS A 39 9.18 0.33 -18.07
C LYS A 39 8.94 1.81 -18.37
N ASN A 40 8.83 2.64 -17.32
CA ASN A 40 8.62 4.08 -17.41
C ASN A 40 9.91 4.91 -17.29
N GLY A 41 11.09 4.27 -17.35
CA GLY A 41 12.39 4.95 -17.37
C GLY A 41 12.94 5.32 -15.99
N PHE A 42 12.36 4.81 -14.91
CA PHE A 42 12.85 4.97 -13.54
C PHE A 42 13.70 3.76 -13.13
N ASN A 43 14.60 3.97 -12.19
CA ASN A 43 15.51 2.93 -11.72
C ASN A 43 15.83 3.10 -10.22
N ILE A 44 16.75 2.31 -9.70
CA ILE A 44 17.13 2.26 -8.29
C ILE A 44 17.58 3.62 -7.69
N ASN A 45 18.03 4.57 -8.53
CA ASN A 45 18.41 5.91 -8.08
C ASN A 45 17.20 6.85 -7.89
N SER A 46 16.01 6.45 -8.34
CA SER A 46 14.81 7.24 -8.22
C SER A 46 14.36 7.30 -6.76
N GLY A 47 14.03 8.51 -6.28
CA GLY A 47 13.44 8.72 -4.96
C GLY A 47 11.94 8.37 -4.97
N ILE A 48 11.51 7.53 -4.03
CA ILE A 48 10.13 7.05 -3.93
C ILE A 48 9.49 7.60 -2.68
N LEU A 49 8.24 8.08 -2.80
CA LEU A 49 7.32 8.30 -1.69
C LEU A 49 6.20 7.26 -1.74
N ASP A 50 6.09 6.45 -0.70
CA ASP A 50 4.89 5.67 -0.41
C ASP A 50 4.02 6.49 0.53
N CYS A 51 2.95 7.11 0.01
CA CYS A 51 2.18 8.12 0.76
C CYS A 51 1.00 7.54 1.57
N ALA A 52 0.84 6.24 1.58
CA ALA A 52 -0.14 5.51 2.38
C ALA A 52 0.42 4.12 2.68
N CYS A 53 1.54 4.08 3.40
CA CYS A 53 2.39 2.90 3.49
C CYS A 53 1.85 1.80 4.41
N GLY A 54 0.90 2.11 5.29
CA GLY A 54 0.40 1.17 6.28
C GLY A 54 1.56 0.57 7.09
N ILE A 55 1.56 -0.75 7.25
CA ILE A 55 2.65 -1.50 7.92
C ILE A 55 3.93 -1.64 7.06
N GLY A 56 4.02 -0.93 5.94
CA GLY A 56 5.22 -0.85 5.11
C GLY A 56 5.36 -1.92 4.04
N THR A 57 4.28 -2.55 3.58
CA THR A 57 4.34 -3.69 2.65
C THR A 57 5.14 -3.36 1.39
N GLN A 58 4.79 -2.28 0.68
CA GLN A 58 5.48 -1.86 -0.54
C GLN A 58 6.79 -1.16 -0.23
N ALA A 59 6.79 -0.27 0.77
CA ALA A 59 7.96 0.51 1.16
C ALA A 59 9.14 -0.40 1.55
N ILE A 60 8.91 -1.43 2.37
CA ILE A 60 9.94 -2.37 2.81
C ILE A 60 10.41 -3.25 1.64
N GLY A 61 9.47 -3.74 0.83
CA GLY A 61 9.80 -4.53 -0.36
C GLY A 61 10.70 -3.75 -1.33
N LEU A 62 10.35 -2.50 -1.64
CA LEU A 62 11.15 -1.62 -2.52
C LEU A 62 12.51 -1.25 -1.91
N ALA A 63 12.57 -0.96 -0.61
CA ALA A 63 13.84 -0.72 0.09
C ALA A 63 14.73 -1.96 0.08
N SER A 64 14.17 -3.18 0.16
CA SER A 64 14.90 -4.44 0.05
C SER A 64 15.49 -4.68 -1.35
N LEU A 65 14.88 -4.09 -2.40
CA LEU A 65 15.45 -4.04 -3.75
C LEU A 65 16.52 -2.95 -3.90
N GLY A 66 16.73 -2.11 -2.88
CA GLY A 66 17.74 -1.07 -2.84
C GLY A 66 17.26 0.32 -3.25
N TYR A 67 15.96 0.54 -3.45
CA TYR A 67 15.42 1.87 -3.71
C TYR A 67 15.53 2.79 -2.50
N ARG A 68 15.65 4.10 -2.75
CA ARG A 68 15.55 5.13 -1.71
C ARG A 68 14.09 5.44 -1.43
N VAL A 69 13.56 4.92 -0.34
CA VAL A 69 12.14 5.04 0.01
C VAL A 69 11.96 5.99 1.17
N THR A 70 11.03 6.93 1.02
CA THR A 70 10.34 7.65 2.08
C THR A 70 8.93 7.08 2.14
N ALA A 71 8.41 6.87 3.34
CA ALA A 71 7.08 6.30 3.56
C ALA A 71 6.31 7.16 4.54
N SER A 72 5.02 7.37 4.30
CA SER A 72 4.15 8.10 5.22
C SER A 72 2.78 7.45 5.33
N ASP A 73 2.18 7.65 6.49
CA ASP A 73 0.81 7.23 6.76
C ASP A 73 0.16 8.18 7.78
N ILE A 74 -1.16 8.20 7.83
CA ILE A 74 -1.92 8.97 8.83
C ILE A 74 -2.04 8.23 10.17
N SER A 75 -1.80 6.92 10.18
CA SER A 75 -1.87 6.05 11.36
C SER A 75 -0.50 5.92 12.03
N ASP A 76 -0.37 6.44 13.24
CA ASP A 76 0.84 6.25 14.06
C ASP A 76 1.04 4.78 14.46
N GLY A 77 -0.05 4.02 14.63
CA GLY A 77 -0.01 2.60 14.90
C GLY A 77 0.64 1.82 13.75
N GLU A 78 0.21 2.08 12.52
CA GLU A 78 0.79 1.44 11.33
C GLU A 78 2.25 1.84 11.11
N LEU A 79 2.58 3.13 11.29
CA LEU A 79 3.97 3.59 11.20
C LEU A 79 4.88 2.94 12.25
N THR A 80 4.37 2.69 13.45
CA THR A 80 5.12 1.97 14.50
C THR A 80 5.44 0.54 14.05
N GLU A 81 4.46 -0.19 13.53
CA GLU A 81 4.65 -1.52 12.96
C GLU A 81 5.59 -1.50 11.75
N ALA A 82 5.44 -0.53 10.84
CA ALA A 82 6.30 -0.40 9.67
C ALA A 82 7.77 -0.19 10.05
N ARG A 83 8.05 0.68 11.04
CA ARG A 83 9.42 0.89 11.57
C ARG A 83 10.00 -0.39 12.17
N ALA A 84 9.21 -1.11 12.97
CA ALA A 84 9.66 -2.36 13.59
C ALA A 84 9.98 -3.43 12.53
N ARG A 85 9.14 -3.54 11.49
CA ARG A 85 9.35 -4.47 10.37
C ARG A 85 10.55 -4.09 9.51
N ALA A 86 10.74 -2.82 9.17
CA ALA A 86 11.90 -2.34 8.44
C ALA A 86 13.21 -2.65 9.19
N MET A 87 13.22 -2.38 10.50
CA MET A 87 14.37 -2.71 11.37
C MET A 87 14.65 -4.22 11.40
N SER A 88 13.61 -5.05 11.50
CA SER A 88 13.77 -6.52 11.53
C SER A 88 14.30 -7.08 10.20
N GLN A 89 14.05 -6.41 9.09
CA GLN A 89 14.54 -6.78 7.76
C GLN A 89 15.85 -6.08 7.37
N GLY A 90 16.40 -5.23 8.24
CA GLY A 90 17.68 -4.54 8.03
C GLY A 90 17.62 -3.51 6.91
N VAL A 91 16.43 -2.94 6.59
CA VAL A 91 16.28 -1.89 5.58
C VAL A 91 16.11 -0.52 6.24
N THR A 92 16.62 0.52 5.55
CA THR A 92 16.52 1.90 6.01
C THR A 92 15.46 2.64 5.19
N ILE A 93 14.43 3.15 5.88
CA ILE A 93 13.33 3.93 5.29
C ILE A 93 13.10 5.16 6.18
N ARG A 94 12.88 6.32 5.57
CA ARG A 94 12.41 7.50 6.26
C ARG A 94 10.89 7.40 6.41
N PHE A 95 10.39 7.32 7.66
CA PHE A 95 8.97 7.27 7.97
C PHE A 95 8.49 8.59 8.57
N GLU A 96 7.42 9.15 8.01
CA GLU A 96 6.78 10.40 8.45
C GLU A 96 5.29 10.19 8.69
N HIS A 97 4.74 10.87 9.69
CA HIS A 97 3.29 10.99 9.84
C HIS A 97 2.80 12.06 8.88
N ALA A 98 1.96 11.71 7.92
CA ALA A 98 1.40 12.67 6.96
C ALA A 98 0.04 12.20 6.41
N ASP A 99 -0.84 13.17 6.20
CA ASP A 99 -2.05 12.98 5.41
C ASP A 99 -1.72 13.15 3.92
N PHE A 100 -2.03 12.15 3.10
CA PHE A 100 -1.81 12.26 1.65
C PHE A 100 -2.69 13.32 0.97
N CYS A 101 -3.69 13.87 1.66
CA CYS A 101 -4.43 15.05 1.20
C CYS A 101 -3.66 16.37 1.39
N ALA A 102 -2.56 16.38 2.17
CA ALA A 102 -1.80 17.57 2.54
C ALA A 102 -0.29 17.30 2.60
N LEU A 103 0.27 16.56 1.65
CA LEU A 103 1.67 16.12 1.65
C LEU A 103 2.68 17.27 1.68
N SER A 104 2.34 18.44 1.11
CA SER A 104 3.18 19.63 1.14
C SER A 104 3.44 20.17 2.55
N ASP A 105 2.62 19.83 3.53
CA ASP A 105 2.83 20.22 4.92
C ASP A 105 4.01 19.48 5.57
N THR A 106 4.35 18.31 5.01
CA THR A 106 5.42 17.44 5.51
C THR A 106 6.64 17.42 4.58
N PHE A 107 6.42 17.48 3.26
CA PHE A 107 7.47 17.32 2.26
C PHE A 107 7.65 18.60 1.44
N SER A 108 8.85 19.20 1.50
CA SER A 108 9.20 20.41 0.76
C SER A 108 9.62 20.14 -0.69
N GLU A 109 10.12 18.94 -0.97
CA GLU A 109 10.64 18.56 -2.28
C GLU A 109 9.84 17.42 -2.90
N PRO A 110 9.57 17.47 -4.20
CA PRO A 110 8.84 16.41 -4.88
C PRO A 110 9.71 15.17 -5.11
N PHE A 111 9.05 14.03 -5.31
CA PHE A 111 9.67 12.73 -5.54
C PHE A 111 9.66 12.34 -7.02
N ASP A 112 10.57 11.45 -7.42
CA ASP A 112 10.57 10.86 -8.78
C ASP A 112 9.34 9.98 -8.98
N ILE A 113 8.98 9.22 -7.96
CA ILE A 113 7.87 8.29 -7.94
C ILE A 113 7.06 8.50 -6.67
N VAL A 114 5.74 8.59 -6.79
CA VAL A 114 4.82 8.54 -5.64
C VAL A 114 3.90 7.34 -5.82
N ILE A 115 3.71 6.58 -4.76
CA ILE A 115 2.78 5.44 -4.77
C ILE A 115 1.72 5.58 -3.67
N ALA A 116 0.49 5.13 -3.97
CA ALA A 116 -0.62 4.99 -3.04
C ALA A 116 -1.30 3.64 -3.29
N MET A 117 -0.87 2.63 -2.55
CA MET A 117 -1.20 1.24 -2.84
C MET A 117 -2.32 0.72 -1.93
N ASP A 118 -2.71 -0.54 -2.16
CA ASP A 118 -3.64 -1.32 -1.34
C ASP A 118 -4.96 -0.61 -1.00
N ASN A 119 -5.53 0.10 -2.02
CA ASN A 119 -6.85 0.71 -1.91
C ASN A 119 -6.91 1.96 -1.00
N ALA A 120 -5.84 2.74 -0.91
CA ALA A 120 -5.80 3.96 -0.09
C ALA A 120 -6.77 5.04 -0.60
N LEU A 121 -6.75 5.36 -1.90
CA LEU A 121 -7.59 6.42 -2.48
C LEU A 121 -9.10 6.23 -2.28
N PRO A 122 -9.69 5.03 -2.34
CA PRO A 122 -11.11 4.82 -2.07
C PRO A 122 -11.59 5.15 -0.65
N HIS A 123 -10.70 5.46 0.28
CA HIS A 123 -11.09 6.05 1.58
C HIS A 123 -11.58 7.49 1.45
N MET A 124 -11.32 8.15 0.32
CA MET A 124 -11.85 9.47 0.00
C MET A 124 -13.31 9.33 -0.46
N LEU A 125 -14.25 9.51 0.48
CA LEU A 125 -15.67 9.19 0.27
C LEU A 125 -16.41 10.27 -0.52
N THR A 126 -15.80 11.43 -0.80
CA THR A 126 -16.39 12.50 -1.60
C THR A 126 -15.48 12.87 -2.77
N SER A 127 -16.07 13.41 -3.83
CA SER A 127 -15.31 13.87 -4.99
C SER A 127 -14.29 14.95 -4.62
N GLU A 128 -14.66 15.86 -3.71
CA GLU A 128 -13.81 16.96 -3.26
C GLU A 128 -12.61 16.43 -2.47
N ALA A 129 -12.81 15.43 -1.59
CA ALA A 129 -11.72 14.78 -0.85
C ALA A 129 -10.78 14.03 -1.80
N LEU A 130 -11.32 13.29 -2.77
CA LEU A 130 -10.53 12.59 -3.77
C LEU A 130 -9.73 13.58 -4.64
N GLU A 131 -10.34 14.69 -5.06
CA GLU A 131 -9.65 15.73 -5.83
C GLU A 131 -8.53 16.37 -5.03
N SER A 132 -8.75 16.66 -3.74
CA SER A 132 -7.71 17.19 -2.84
C SER A 132 -6.55 16.21 -2.70
N ALA A 133 -6.83 14.93 -2.46
CA ALA A 133 -5.83 13.88 -2.37
C ALA A 133 -4.99 13.78 -3.66
N VAL A 134 -5.65 13.71 -4.81
CA VAL A 134 -4.96 13.60 -6.11
C VAL A 134 -4.11 14.85 -6.40
N LYS A 135 -4.62 16.05 -6.10
CA LYS A 135 -3.83 17.29 -6.24
C LYS A 135 -2.59 17.30 -5.35
N SER A 136 -2.73 16.88 -4.10
CA SER A 136 -1.62 16.79 -3.15
C SER A 136 -0.55 15.80 -3.62
N ILE A 137 -0.97 14.60 -4.02
CA ILE A 137 -0.08 13.53 -4.52
C ILE A 137 0.66 13.97 -5.79
N ILE A 138 -0.06 14.56 -6.76
CA ILE A 138 0.55 15.07 -7.99
C ILE A 138 1.49 16.23 -7.68
N GLY A 139 1.15 17.10 -6.72
CA GLY A 139 2.03 18.18 -6.26
C GLY A 139 3.36 17.68 -5.67
N GLN A 140 3.38 16.49 -5.07
CA GLN A 140 4.59 15.83 -4.57
C GLN A 140 5.25 14.91 -5.60
N THR A 141 4.69 14.77 -6.80
CA THR A 141 5.32 14.07 -7.91
C THR A 141 6.00 15.11 -8.81
N ARG A 142 7.31 15.03 -9.02
CA ARG A 142 8.00 16.01 -9.87
C ARG A 142 7.48 16.00 -11.31
N ALA A 143 7.75 17.06 -12.05
CA ALA A 143 7.46 17.09 -13.49
C ALA A 143 8.17 15.92 -14.21
N GLY A 144 7.41 15.14 -15.00
CA GLY A 144 7.91 13.92 -15.63
C GLY A 144 8.13 12.76 -14.65
N GLY A 145 7.66 12.89 -13.41
CA GLY A 145 7.64 11.81 -12.43
C GLY A 145 6.51 10.81 -12.68
N LEU A 146 6.42 9.80 -11.86
CA LEU A 146 5.46 8.72 -11.97
C LEU A 146 4.58 8.66 -10.71
N PHE A 147 3.27 8.64 -10.90
CA PHE A 147 2.32 8.29 -9.85
C PHE A 147 1.72 6.91 -10.12
N VAL A 148 1.71 6.03 -9.12
CA VAL A 148 1.10 4.70 -9.18
C VAL A 148 0.14 4.52 -8.02
N ALA A 149 -1.07 4.08 -8.32
CA ALA A 149 -2.06 3.75 -7.31
C ALA A 149 -2.70 2.40 -7.58
N SER A 150 -3.12 1.69 -6.54
CA SER A 150 -3.94 0.49 -6.67
C SER A 150 -5.32 0.68 -6.04
N ILE A 151 -6.34 0.24 -6.76
CA ILE A 151 -7.72 0.20 -6.29
C ILE A 151 -8.35 -1.14 -6.62
N ARG A 152 -9.34 -1.54 -5.85
CA ARG A 152 -10.15 -2.73 -6.15
C ARG A 152 -11.01 -2.49 -7.38
N ASP A 153 -11.27 -3.57 -8.11
CA ASP A 153 -12.29 -3.58 -9.17
C ASP A 153 -13.68 -3.53 -8.52
N TYR A 154 -14.13 -2.31 -8.18
CA TYR A 154 -15.42 -2.10 -7.54
C TYR A 154 -16.59 -2.42 -8.47
N ASP A 155 -16.42 -2.32 -9.81
CA ASP A 155 -17.48 -2.64 -10.76
C ASP A 155 -17.78 -4.14 -10.72
N SER A 156 -16.76 -4.99 -10.76
CA SER A 156 -16.92 -6.43 -10.56
C SER A 156 -17.48 -6.77 -9.18
N LEU A 157 -17.02 -6.09 -8.12
CA LEU A 157 -17.52 -6.28 -6.76
C LEU A 157 -19.01 -5.98 -6.63
N LEU A 158 -19.47 -4.87 -7.23
CA LEU A 158 -20.87 -4.47 -7.20
C LEU A 158 -21.77 -5.42 -7.99
N GLN A 159 -21.24 -6.03 -9.06
CA GLN A 159 -21.95 -7.04 -9.85
C GLN A 159 -22.02 -8.39 -9.12
N GLU A 160 -20.90 -8.88 -8.65
CA GLU A 160 -20.79 -10.21 -8.03
C GLU A 160 -21.36 -10.26 -6.60
N LYS A 161 -21.33 -9.12 -5.87
CA LYS A 161 -21.77 -8.94 -4.47
C LYS A 161 -21.43 -10.15 -3.59
N PRO A 162 -20.19 -10.63 -3.57
CA PRO A 162 -19.83 -11.79 -2.79
C PRO A 162 -20.06 -11.51 -1.30
N PRO A 163 -20.70 -12.42 -0.54
CA PRO A 163 -21.01 -12.18 0.87
C PRO A 163 -19.76 -12.11 1.75
N TYR A 164 -18.68 -12.74 1.34
CA TYR A 164 -17.38 -12.75 2.02
C TYR A 164 -16.26 -13.15 1.06
N SER A 165 -15.03 -12.81 1.43
CA SER A 165 -13.84 -13.40 0.81
C SER A 165 -13.58 -14.79 1.40
N PRO A 166 -13.02 -15.74 0.63
CA PRO A 166 -12.56 -17.00 1.18
C PRO A 166 -11.63 -16.77 2.38
N PRO A 167 -11.76 -17.56 3.45
CA PRO A 167 -10.90 -17.41 4.62
C PRO A 167 -9.48 -17.86 4.29
N TYR A 168 -8.50 -17.16 4.82
CA TYR A 168 -7.13 -17.65 4.91
C TYR A 168 -6.95 -18.44 6.21
N ILE A 169 -6.25 -19.57 6.15
CA ILE A 169 -5.96 -20.40 7.32
C ILE A 169 -4.46 -20.29 7.59
N HIS A 170 -4.09 -19.56 8.64
CA HIS A 170 -2.73 -19.56 9.14
C HIS A 170 -2.59 -20.72 10.14
N LYS A 171 -1.78 -21.71 9.80
CA LYS A 171 -1.45 -22.82 10.70
C LYS A 171 -0.15 -22.48 11.41
N THR A 172 -0.21 -22.37 12.72
CA THR A 172 0.97 -22.39 13.58
C THR A 172 1.04 -23.73 14.31
N GLU A 173 2.18 -24.07 14.92
CA GLU A 173 2.34 -25.35 15.66
C GLU A 173 1.32 -25.54 16.80
N LYS A 174 0.67 -24.48 17.25
CA LYS A 174 -0.26 -24.50 18.42
C LYS A 174 -1.68 -24.02 18.12
N VAL A 175 -1.92 -23.26 17.06
CA VAL A 175 -3.23 -22.63 16.77
C VAL A 175 -3.47 -22.53 15.28
N SER A 176 -4.70 -22.82 14.83
CA SER A 176 -5.18 -22.46 13.50
C SER A 176 -5.96 -21.15 13.61
N VAL A 177 -5.51 -20.11 12.94
CA VAL A 177 -6.17 -18.81 12.92
C VAL A 177 -6.90 -18.65 11.60
N PHE A 178 -8.20 -18.37 11.67
CA PHE A 178 -9.05 -18.13 10.51
C PHE A 178 -9.20 -16.63 10.29
N HIS A 179 -8.84 -16.15 9.11
CA HIS A 179 -9.04 -14.76 8.73
C HIS A 179 -10.08 -14.66 7.62
N PHE A 180 -11.07 -13.79 7.83
CA PHE A 180 -12.11 -13.51 6.85
C PHE A 180 -11.98 -12.06 6.37
N LYS A 181 -11.87 -11.86 5.06
CA LYS A 181 -11.97 -10.55 4.46
C LYS A 181 -13.37 -10.38 3.87
N ARG A 182 -14.10 -9.37 4.29
CA ARG A 182 -15.45 -9.12 3.75
C ARG A 182 -15.33 -8.44 2.39
N GLY A 183 -15.89 -9.05 1.37
CA GLY A 183 -15.82 -8.58 -0.03
C GLY A 183 -14.58 -9.13 -0.74
N SER A 184 -14.78 -9.93 -1.78
CA SER A 184 -13.73 -10.31 -2.72
C SER A 184 -13.87 -9.42 -3.93
N GLY A 185 -12.86 -8.65 -4.26
CA GLY A 185 -12.78 -7.88 -5.48
C GLY A 185 -11.47 -8.12 -6.16
N LYS A 186 -11.51 -8.15 -7.46
CA LYS A 186 -10.31 -7.99 -8.25
C LYS A 186 -9.81 -6.58 -8.02
N GLU A 187 -8.56 -6.43 -7.68
CA GLU A 187 -7.96 -5.11 -7.54
C GLU A 187 -7.53 -4.62 -8.92
N THR A 188 -7.84 -3.38 -9.25
CA THR A 188 -7.46 -2.74 -10.50
C THR A 188 -6.63 -1.50 -10.20
N ILE A 189 -5.57 -1.33 -10.90
CA ILE A 189 -4.58 -0.28 -10.72
C ILE A 189 -4.77 0.82 -11.78
N ILE A 190 -4.53 2.12 -11.44
CA ILE A 190 -4.64 3.28 -12.36
C ILE A 190 -3.32 3.86 -12.90
N ILE A 191 -2.32 3.60 -13.09
CA ILE A 191 -1.49 2.76 -13.96
C ILE A 191 -1.62 1.45 -13.26
N LEU A 192 -2.28 0.58 -13.86
CA LEU A 192 -3.12 -0.29 -13.11
C LEU A 192 -2.47 -1.64 -13.07
N LEU A 193 -1.93 -1.99 -11.93
CA LEU A 193 -1.57 -3.37 -11.64
C LEU A 193 -2.79 -4.06 -11.06
N SER A 194 -3.14 -5.20 -11.61
CA SER A 194 -4.18 -6.02 -11.04
C SER A 194 -3.56 -6.92 -9.96
N THR A 195 -3.86 -6.70 -8.71
CA THR A 195 -3.51 -7.61 -7.62
C THR A 195 -4.27 -8.93 -7.74
N SER A 196 -5.26 -9.03 -8.65
CA SER A 196 -5.90 -10.30 -8.98
C SER A 196 -4.93 -11.33 -9.59
N LEU A 197 -3.77 -10.91 -10.12
CA LEU A 197 -2.71 -11.83 -10.53
C LEU A 197 -2.02 -12.49 -9.33
N MET A 198 -1.92 -11.77 -8.21
CA MET A 198 -1.39 -12.31 -6.95
C MET A 198 -2.35 -13.32 -6.33
N MET A 199 -3.64 -12.99 -6.28
CA MET A 199 -4.66 -13.86 -5.67
C MET A 199 -4.92 -15.15 -6.47
N LYS A 200 -4.84 -15.13 -7.80
CA LYS A 200 -5.03 -16.32 -8.63
C LYS A 200 -3.93 -17.38 -8.49
N LYS A 201 -2.72 -17.00 -8.05
CA LYS A 201 -1.64 -17.95 -7.77
C LYS A 201 -1.76 -18.60 -6.38
N LEU A 202 -2.45 -17.95 -5.45
CA LEU A 202 -2.63 -18.44 -4.09
C LEU A 202 -3.86 -19.36 -3.94
N CYS A 203 -4.75 -19.41 -4.94
CA CYS A 203 -5.93 -20.26 -4.99
C CYS A 203 -5.78 -21.52 -5.88
N ARG A 204 -4.54 -21.93 -6.20
CA ARG A 204 -4.24 -23.19 -6.88
C ARG A 204 -3.43 -24.13 -5.99
#